data_0441487670f78e4c8dba88d9041335e1
#
_entry.id   0441487670f78e4c8dba88d9041335e1
#
_cell.length_a   1.000
_cell.length_b   1.000
_cell.length_c   1.000
_cell.angle_alpha   90.00
_cell.angle_beta   90.00
_cell.angle_gamma   90.00
#
_symmetry.space_group_name_H-M   'P 1'
#
loop_
_entity.id
_entity.type
_entity.pdbx_description
1 polymer ?
#
loop_
_entity_poly.entity_id
_entity_poly.type
_entity_poly.pdbx_seq_one_letter_code
_entity_poly.pdbx_strand_id
1 'polypeptide(L)'
;LESEGLAAEVILDSHAHMERYAEAGTVDCVVFNFGRLPGGDPAVFTRAESSVAALNAALRVLKPGGAVAIALYYGGANGYGERDAVLAWLETLDDRRFSVLRCDWANRRNDPPMPIFIWKER
;
A
#
# COMPACT_ATOMS: atom_id res chain seq x y z
N LEU A 1 -6.34 20.20 -5.70
CA LEU A 1 -5.74 20.52 -4.39
C LEU A 1 -5.31 21.98 -4.29
N GLU A 2 -4.66 22.49 -5.33
CA GLU A 2 -4.22 23.90 -5.32
C GLU A 2 -5.39 24.87 -5.26
N SER A 3 -6.50 24.53 -5.93
CA SER A 3 -7.72 25.37 -5.92
C SER A 3 -8.37 25.45 -4.53
N GLU A 4 -8.04 24.54 -3.64
CA GLU A 4 -8.54 24.50 -2.27
C GLU A 4 -7.51 25.05 -1.27
N GLY A 5 -6.42 25.62 -1.76
CA GLY A 5 -5.36 26.14 -0.90
C GLY A 5 -4.43 25.09 -0.33
N LEU A 6 -4.51 23.84 -0.80
CA LEU A 6 -3.66 22.76 -0.38
C LEU A 6 -2.44 22.64 -1.28
N ALA A 7 -1.29 22.31 -0.69
CA ALA A 7 -0.05 22.11 -1.43
C ALA A 7 0.19 20.61 -1.61
N ALA A 8 0.51 20.22 -2.84
CA ALA A 8 0.87 18.85 -3.16
C ALA A 8 1.92 18.84 -4.28
N GLU A 9 2.86 17.92 -4.18
CA GLU A 9 3.83 17.67 -5.23
C GLU A 9 3.38 16.40 -5.97
N VAL A 10 3.19 16.52 -7.29
CA VAL A 10 2.76 15.40 -8.13
C VAL A 10 3.97 14.89 -8.91
N ILE A 11 4.30 13.59 -8.73
CA ILE A 11 5.45 12.96 -9.33
C ILE A 11 4.99 11.76 -10.15
N LEU A 12 5.43 11.68 -11.40
CA LEU A 12 5.15 10.52 -12.26
C LEU A 12 6.34 9.56 -12.21
N ASP A 13 6.25 8.54 -11.36
CA ASP A 13 7.27 7.50 -11.21
C ASP A 13 6.61 6.26 -10.60
N SER A 14 7.29 5.13 -10.62
CA SER A 14 6.84 3.96 -9.89
C SER A 14 6.86 4.23 -8.39
N HIS A 15 5.83 3.82 -7.67
CA HIS A 15 5.80 3.97 -6.22
C HIS A 15 6.91 3.15 -5.52
N ALA A 16 7.47 2.15 -6.19
CA ALA A 16 8.65 1.44 -5.69
C ALA A 16 9.88 2.34 -5.59
N HIS A 17 9.88 3.50 -6.28
CA HIS A 17 10.98 4.47 -6.27
C HIS A 17 10.77 5.63 -5.30
N MET A 18 9.84 5.52 -4.35
CA MET A 18 9.52 6.64 -3.44
C MET A 18 10.71 7.12 -2.62
N GLU A 19 11.71 6.28 -2.39
CA GLU A 19 12.91 6.68 -1.65
C GLU A 19 13.76 7.73 -2.37
N ARG A 20 13.51 7.97 -3.65
CA ARG A 20 14.13 9.08 -4.39
C ARG A 20 13.56 10.44 -4.01
N TYR A 21 12.36 10.45 -3.40
CA TYR A 21 11.59 11.66 -3.14
C TYR A 21 11.35 11.92 -1.66
N ALA A 22 11.67 10.96 -0.80
CA ALA A 22 11.48 11.07 0.64
C ALA A 22 12.65 10.41 1.37
N GLU A 23 13.14 11.08 2.42
CA GLU A 23 14.23 10.54 3.23
C GLU A 23 13.73 9.43 4.17
N ALA A 24 14.63 8.53 4.52
CA ALA A 24 14.34 7.45 5.47
C ALA A 24 13.88 8.02 6.81
N GLY A 25 12.81 7.44 7.35
CA GLY A 25 12.33 7.80 8.69
C GLY A 25 11.68 9.16 8.83
N THR A 26 11.22 9.78 7.74
CA THR A 26 10.66 11.15 7.78
C THR A 26 9.17 11.24 7.46
N VAL A 27 8.57 10.19 6.90
CA VAL A 27 7.19 10.24 6.41
C VAL A 27 6.22 9.83 7.49
N ASP A 28 5.14 10.61 7.67
CA ASP A 28 4.10 10.35 8.66
C ASP A 28 3.17 9.22 8.26
N CYS A 29 2.77 9.19 6.98
CA CYS A 29 1.79 8.24 6.48
C CYS A 29 2.01 7.98 5.00
N VAL A 30 1.85 6.72 4.59
CA VAL A 30 1.87 6.33 3.19
C VAL A 30 0.56 5.62 2.89
N VAL A 31 -0.10 5.98 1.78
CA VAL A 31 -1.37 5.37 1.38
C VAL A 31 -1.19 4.70 0.02
N PHE A 32 -1.64 3.47 -0.08
CA PHE A 32 -1.60 2.70 -1.33
C PHE A 32 -2.98 2.23 -1.75
N ASN A 33 -3.20 2.24 -3.07
CA ASN A 33 -4.28 1.50 -3.70
C ASN A 33 -3.61 0.50 -4.64
N PHE A 34 -3.64 -0.77 -4.30
CA PHE A 34 -3.05 -1.83 -5.09
C PHE A 34 -4.10 -2.59 -5.89
N GLY A 35 -3.70 -3.09 -7.05
CA GLY A 35 -4.54 -3.87 -7.91
C GLY A 35 -5.28 -3.01 -8.93
N ARG A 36 -6.34 -3.60 -9.51
CA ARG A 36 -7.14 -2.94 -10.52
C ARG A 36 -8.18 -2.02 -9.87
N LEU A 37 -8.11 -0.73 -10.21
CA LEU A 37 -9.12 0.22 -9.75
C LEU A 37 -10.44 -0.01 -10.50
N PRO A 38 -11.60 0.02 -9.80
CA PRO A 38 -12.90 -0.07 -10.45
C PRO A 38 -13.07 1.06 -11.48
N GLY A 39 -13.48 0.69 -12.72
CA GLY A 39 -13.65 1.66 -13.80
C GLY A 39 -12.37 2.08 -14.49
N GLY A 40 -11.22 1.59 -14.05
CA GLY A 40 -9.95 1.85 -14.72
C GLY A 40 -9.70 0.92 -15.90
N ASP A 41 -8.61 1.18 -16.63
CA ASP A 41 -8.19 0.34 -17.75
C ASP A 41 -7.82 -1.05 -17.23
N PRO A 42 -8.47 -2.14 -17.72
CA PRO A 42 -8.15 -3.49 -17.28
C PRO A 42 -6.70 -3.92 -17.51
N ALA A 43 -5.99 -3.26 -18.42
CA ALA A 43 -4.59 -3.56 -18.71
C ALA A 43 -3.63 -2.89 -17.70
N VAL A 44 -4.11 -1.94 -16.90
CA VAL A 44 -3.29 -1.19 -15.95
C VAL A 44 -3.62 -1.63 -14.53
N PHE A 45 -2.73 -2.40 -13.93
CA PHE A 45 -2.82 -2.83 -12.54
C PHE A 45 -1.42 -3.06 -11.98
N THR A 46 -1.28 -2.99 -10.64
CA THR A 46 0.01 -3.26 -9.99
C THR A 46 0.34 -4.75 -10.06
N ARG A 47 1.64 -5.04 -10.12
CA ARG A 47 2.15 -6.42 -10.10
C ARG A 47 2.66 -6.76 -8.71
N ALA A 48 2.64 -8.05 -8.35
CA ALA A 48 3.06 -8.52 -7.03
C ALA A 48 4.45 -8.03 -6.64
N GLU A 49 5.42 -8.13 -7.54
CA GLU A 49 6.79 -7.72 -7.25
C GLU A 49 6.92 -6.23 -6.99
N SER A 50 6.24 -5.39 -7.80
CA SER A 50 6.29 -3.95 -7.62
C SER A 50 5.53 -3.51 -6.36
N SER A 51 4.46 -4.20 -6.01
CA SER A 51 3.71 -3.92 -4.78
C SER A 51 4.56 -4.21 -3.53
N VAL A 52 5.23 -5.35 -3.48
CA VAL A 52 6.09 -5.69 -2.36
C VAL A 52 7.30 -4.74 -2.29
N ALA A 53 7.90 -4.40 -3.42
CA ALA A 53 9.00 -3.44 -3.46
C ALA A 53 8.56 -2.06 -2.95
N ALA A 54 7.37 -1.60 -3.33
CA ALA A 54 6.82 -0.33 -2.87
C ALA A 54 6.55 -0.36 -1.36
N LEU A 55 6.03 -1.46 -0.84
CA LEU A 55 5.78 -1.61 0.60
C LEU A 55 7.08 -1.60 1.40
N ASN A 56 8.11 -2.28 0.93
CA ASN A 56 9.42 -2.22 1.58
C ASN A 56 9.99 -0.81 1.59
N ALA A 57 9.87 -0.08 0.48
CA ALA A 57 10.29 1.32 0.39
C ALA A 57 9.50 2.20 1.36
N ALA A 58 8.19 1.98 1.46
CA ALA A 58 7.32 2.72 2.38
C ALA A 58 7.76 2.55 3.83
N LEU A 59 8.08 1.32 4.24
CA LEU A 59 8.53 1.07 5.61
C LEU A 59 9.86 1.77 5.92
N ARG A 60 10.74 1.93 4.93
CA ARG A 60 12.01 2.63 5.11
C ARG A 60 11.83 4.14 5.26
N VAL A 61 10.93 4.75 4.47
CA VAL A 61 10.68 6.20 4.56
C VAL A 61 9.80 6.57 5.74
N LEU A 62 9.01 5.63 6.26
CA LEU A 62 8.07 5.86 7.35
C LEU A 62 8.83 6.14 8.65
N LYS A 63 8.42 7.20 9.36
CA LYS A 63 8.99 7.48 10.68
C LYS A 63 8.45 6.50 11.72
N PRO A 64 9.16 6.29 12.85
CA PRO A 64 8.56 5.58 13.99
C PRO A 64 7.28 6.28 14.45
N GLY A 65 6.23 5.52 14.70
CA GLY A 65 4.89 6.05 14.99
C GLY A 65 4.06 6.35 13.75
N GLY A 66 4.65 6.26 12.57
CA GLY A 66 3.93 6.45 11.31
C GLY A 66 3.13 5.22 10.89
N ALA A 67 2.29 5.38 9.90
CA ALA A 67 1.40 4.32 9.43
C ALA A 67 1.35 4.20 7.90
N VAL A 68 1.15 2.99 7.43
CA VAL A 68 0.83 2.70 6.03
C VAL A 68 -0.61 2.22 5.97
N ALA A 69 -1.41 2.82 5.09
CA ALA A 69 -2.79 2.38 4.83
C ALA A 69 -2.87 1.83 3.41
N ILE A 70 -3.42 0.63 3.27
CA ILE A 70 -3.50 -0.07 2.00
C ILE A 70 -4.95 -0.43 1.70
N ALA A 71 -5.41 -0.12 0.49
CA ALA A 71 -6.62 -0.70 -0.06
C ALA A 71 -6.20 -1.70 -1.13
N LEU A 72 -6.41 -2.98 -0.88
CA LEU A 72 -5.98 -4.06 -1.76
C LEU A 72 -7.16 -4.55 -2.57
N TYR A 73 -7.16 -4.22 -3.87
CA TYR A 73 -8.18 -4.63 -4.83
C TYR A 73 -7.69 -5.91 -5.51
N TYR A 74 -8.34 -7.03 -5.26
CA TYR A 74 -7.87 -8.33 -5.75
C TYR A 74 -8.89 -9.08 -6.61
N GLY A 75 -9.99 -8.45 -6.95
CA GLY A 75 -10.96 -9.04 -7.90
C GLY A 75 -10.40 -9.06 -9.32
N GLY A 76 -10.74 -10.09 -10.09
CA GLY A 76 -10.31 -10.24 -11.46
C GLY A 76 -9.18 -11.26 -11.65
N ALA A 77 -8.75 -11.43 -12.90
CA ALA A 77 -7.91 -12.58 -13.30
C ALA A 77 -6.54 -12.64 -12.62
N ASN A 78 -5.94 -11.48 -12.28
CA ASN A 78 -4.58 -11.42 -11.74
C ASN A 78 -4.51 -10.93 -10.30
N GLY A 79 -5.65 -10.58 -9.70
CA GLY A 79 -5.68 -9.95 -8.39
C GLY A 79 -5.30 -10.88 -7.24
N TYR A 80 -5.60 -12.16 -7.36
CA TYR A 80 -5.32 -13.13 -6.29
C TYR A 80 -3.81 -13.38 -6.12
N GLY A 81 -3.04 -13.36 -7.20
CA GLY A 81 -1.58 -13.50 -7.10
C GLY A 81 -0.94 -12.34 -6.34
N GLU A 82 -1.35 -11.12 -6.63
CA GLU A 82 -0.88 -9.94 -5.92
C GLU A 82 -1.32 -9.97 -4.45
N ARG A 83 -2.60 -10.30 -4.21
CA ARG A 83 -3.13 -10.43 -2.85
C ARG A 83 -2.30 -11.43 -2.03
N ASP A 84 -2.08 -12.62 -2.58
CA ASP A 84 -1.38 -13.68 -1.86
C ASP A 84 0.08 -13.27 -1.57
N ALA A 85 0.74 -12.61 -2.50
CA ALA A 85 2.10 -12.12 -2.31
C ALA A 85 2.17 -11.04 -1.21
N VAL A 86 1.23 -10.10 -1.21
CA VAL A 86 1.17 -9.04 -0.19
C VAL A 86 0.88 -9.64 1.18
N LEU A 87 -0.10 -10.53 1.28
CA LEU A 87 -0.45 -11.16 2.56
C LEU A 87 0.70 -12.00 3.11
N ALA A 88 1.40 -12.75 2.27
CA ALA A 88 2.57 -13.50 2.68
C ALA A 88 3.68 -12.59 3.19
N TRP A 89 3.91 -11.48 2.51
CA TRP A 89 4.91 -10.49 2.93
C TRP A 89 4.57 -9.88 4.29
N LEU A 90 3.29 -9.56 4.54
CA LEU A 90 2.85 -8.99 5.81
C LEU A 90 3.18 -9.90 6.99
N GLU A 91 3.05 -11.21 6.81
CA GLU A 91 3.35 -12.18 7.86
C GLU A 91 4.85 -12.26 8.19
N THR A 92 5.72 -11.76 7.32
CA THR A 92 7.17 -11.75 7.55
C THR A 92 7.64 -10.57 8.40
N LEU A 93 6.78 -9.58 8.65
CA LEU A 93 7.17 -8.39 9.39
C LEU A 93 7.39 -8.72 10.87
N ASP A 94 8.47 -8.18 11.43
CA ASP A 94 8.83 -8.37 12.83
C ASP A 94 7.78 -7.67 13.73
N ASP A 95 7.08 -8.43 14.55
CA ASP A 95 6.00 -7.92 15.41
C ASP A 95 6.50 -7.01 16.54
N ARG A 96 7.80 -6.95 16.77
CA ARG A 96 8.40 -6.00 17.71
C ARG A 96 8.59 -4.62 17.08
N ARG A 97 8.57 -4.54 15.75
CA ARG A 97 8.79 -3.29 14.99
C ARG A 97 7.55 -2.79 14.31
N PHE A 98 6.68 -3.70 13.89
CA PHE A 98 5.50 -3.38 13.10
C PHE A 98 4.28 -4.11 13.63
N SER A 99 3.16 -3.38 13.70
CA SER A 99 1.85 -3.97 13.98
C SER A 99 1.04 -3.93 12.70
N VAL A 100 0.46 -5.06 12.31
CA VAL A 100 -0.31 -5.18 11.08
C VAL A 100 -1.75 -5.55 11.41
N LEU A 101 -2.69 -4.77 10.92
CA LEU A 101 -4.12 -5.05 11.02
C LEU A 101 -4.68 -5.28 9.63
N ARG A 102 -5.23 -6.46 9.40
CA ARG A 102 -5.95 -6.79 8.17
C ARG A 102 -7.44 -6.79 8.48
N CYS A 103 -8.22 -6.05 7.69
CA CYS A 103 -9.66 -5.96 7.87
C CYS A 103 -10.37 -6.86 6.87
N ASP A 104 -11.20 -7.78 7.36
CA ASP A 104 -12.00 -8.67 6.53
C ASP A 104 -13.48 -8.28 6.66
N TRP A 105 -14.17 -8.20 5.53
CA TRP A 105 -15.60 -7.90 5.51
C TRP A 105 -16.40 -9.15 5.92
N ALA A 106 -17.16 -9.05 6.99
CA ALA A 106 -17.91 -10.19 7.53
C ALA A 106 -19.08 -10.61 6.62
N ASN A 107 -19.66 -9.68 5.88
CA ASN A 107 -20.91 -9.91 5.15
C ASN A 107 -20.87 -9.44 3.68
N ARG A 108 -19.72 -9.10 3.15
CA ARG A 108 -19.57 -8.67 1.77
C ARG A 108 -19.11 -9.82 0.89
N ARG A 109 -19.63 -9.85 -0.35
CA ARG A 109 -19.28 -10.85 -1.36
C ARG A 109 -18.62 -10.17 -2.56
N ASN A 110 -18.17 -10.96 -3.53
CA ASN A 110 -17.56 -10.47 -4.77
C ASN A 110 -16.24 -9.73 -4.57
N ASP A 111 -15.42 -10.25 -3.65
CA ASP A 111 -14.04 -9.78 -3.42
C ASP A 111 -13.95 -8.27 -3.23
N PRO A 112 -14.57 -7.69 -2.18
CA PRO A 112 -14.44 -6.27 -1.90
C PRO A 112 -12.99 -5.91 -1.56
N PRO A 113 -12.61 -4.63 -1.73
CA PRO A 113 -11.25 -4.22 -1.38
C PRO A 113 -10.94 -4.55 0.08
N MET A 114 -9.73 -5.03 0.34
CA MET A 114 -9.28 -5.39 1.68
C MET A 114 -8.48 -4.24 2.28
N PRO A 115 -8.96 -3.58 3.35
CA PRO A 115 -8.17 -2.58 4.06
C PRO A 115 -7.09 -3.25 4.92
N ILE A 116 -5.87 -2.71 4.85
CA ILE A 116 -4.73 -3.18 5.65
C ILE A 116 -4.03 -1.96 6.23
N PHE A 117 -3.64 -2.03 7.50
CA PHE A 117 -2.90 -0.97 8.16
C PHE A 117 -1.64 -1.52 8.80
N ILE A 118 -0.53 -0.81 8.63
CA ILE A 118 0.75 -1.16 9.22
C ILE A 118 1.21 0.04 10.05
N TRP A 119 1.52 -0.18 11.32
CA TRP A 119 2.12 0.84 12.19
C TRP A 119 3.57 0.49 12.44
N LYS A 120 4.45 1.48 12.33
CA LYS A 120 5.86 1.34 12.64
C LYS A 120 6.10 1.72 14.10
N GLU A 121 6.40 0.74 14.92
CA GLU A 121 6.62 0.94 16.35
C GLU A 121 8.01 1.53 16.63
N ARG A 122 8.99 1.13 15.82
CA ARG A 122 10.37 1.54 15.99
C ARG A 122 11.06 1.87 14.68
#